data_4b081d99422e3316aeb760bcde4d79d9
#
_entry.id   4b081d99422e3316aeb760bcde4d79d9
#
_cell.length_a   1.000
_cell.length_b   1.000
_cell.length_c   1.000
_cell.angle_alpha   90.00
_cell.angle_beta   90.00
_cell.angle_gamma   90.00
#
_symmetry.space_group_name_H-M   'P 1'
#
loop_
_entity.id
_entity.type
_entity.pdbx_description
1 polymer ?
#
loop_
_entity_poly.entity_id
_entity_poly.type
_entity_poly.pdbx_seq_one_letter_code
_entity_poly.pdbx_strand_id
1 'polypeptide(L)'
;SFGLIRAICKGRLTASDSVHAIVDLGADHLTMAIYRSGQPLFLRTVSNVGGAKATSTITESLSLETDSAEQLKRATGLNGPPPLVAPLAESSVFASLPAPVAPTQDGPTKAVISIVNPWASTVVAEIRNSLDYFRSSHPGSTVERLALVGRSMDLTGLPERIATEIAIPVEQPDPFAGLPVSSRVERQRPQDSVLLAAIGLAMGRPR
;
A
#
# COMPACT_ATOMS: atom_id res chain seq x y z
N SER A 1 0.44 -4.95 -15.67
CA SER A 1 -0.69 -5.60 -14.96
C SER A 1 -0.72 -7.11 -15.11
N PHE A 2 -0.48 -7.68 -16.32
CA PHE A 2 -0.41 -9.15 -16.51
C PHE A 2 0.67 -9.82 -15.67
N GLY A 3 1.82 -9.17 -15.50
CA GLY A 3 2.88 -9.65 -14.61
C GLY A 3 2.43 -9.76 -13.17
N LEU A 4 1.70 -8.76 -12.66
CA LEU A 4 1.16 -8.75 -11.30
C LEU A 4 0.17 -9.90 -11.07
N ILE A 5 -0.81 -10.08 -11.97
CA ILE A 5 -1.76 -11.20 -11.90
C ILE A 5 -1.00 -12.53 -11.88
N ARG A 6 0.00 -12.69 -12.74
CA ARG A 6 0.79 -13.92 -12.83
C ARG A 6 1.59 -14.19 -11.55
N ALA A 7 2.24 -13.16 -10.98
CA ALA A 7 3.01 -13.30 -9.75
C ALA A 7 2.12 -13.74 -8.58
N ILE A 8 0.97 -13.10 -8.43
CA ILE A 8 0.03 -13.40 -7.36
C ILE A 8 -0.64 -14.76 -7.57
N CYS A 9 -1.06 -15.07 -8.80
CA CYS A 9 -1.75 -16.33 -9.11
C CYS A 9 -0.84 -17.55 -8.99
N LYS A 10 0.45 -17.50 -9.38
CA LYS A 10 1.33 -18.69 -9.30
C LYS A 10 1.59 -19.16 -7.86
N GLY A 11 1.50 -18.26 -6.88
CA GLY A 11 1.60 -18.65 -5.46
C GLY A 11 0.33 -19.33 -4.92
N ARG A 12 -0.83 -19.20 -5.61
CA ARG A 12 -2.15 -19.62 -5.08
C ARG A 12 -3.17 -19.97 -6.16
N LEU A 13 -2.77 -20.46 -7.35
CA LEU A 13 -3.72 -21.00 -8.32
C LEU A 13 -4.36 -22.28 -7.77
N THR A 14 -5.22 -22.11 -6.78
CA THR A 14 -6.34 -23.01 -6.61
C THR A 14 -7.35 -22.62 -7.69
N ALA A 15 -7.95 -23.61 -8.34
CA ALA A 15 -9.03 -23.46 -9.31
C ALA A 15 -10.31 -22.93 -8.63
N SER A 16 -10.20 -21.83 -7.90
CA SER A 16 -11.31 -21.14 -7.26
C SER A 16 -11.96 -20.25 -8.32
N ASP A 17 -13.26 -20.40 -8.51
CA ASP A 17 -14.06 -19.52 -9.37
C ASP A 17 -14.23 -18.10 -8.77
N SER A 18 -13.52 -17.84 -7.69
CA SER A 18 -13.53 -16.58 -6.97
C SER A 18 -12.92 -15.43 -7.77
N VAL A 19 -13.53 -14.27 -7.64
CA VAL A 19 -13.05 -13.03 -8.27
C VAL A 19 -12.17 -12.27 -7.27
N HIS A 20 -10.97 -11.94 -7.70
CA HIS A 20 -10.00 -11.22 -6.91
C HIS A 20 -9.58 -9.91 -7.60
N ALA A 21 -9.18 -8.93 -6.80
CA ALA A 21 -8.65 -7.68 -7.30
C ALA A 21 -7.21 -7.45 -6.83
N ILE A 22 -6.44 -6.74 -7.65
CA ILE A 22 -5.12 -6.23 -7.32
C ILE A 22 -5.17 -4.71 -7.49
N VAL A 23 -4.70 -3.99 -6.49
CA VAL A 23 -4.47 -2.54 -6.56
C VAL A 23 -2.98 -2.29 -6.45
N ASP A 24 -2.40 -1.78 -7.51
CA ASP A 24 -1.01 -1.34 -7.58
C ASP A 24 -0.97 0.18 -7.48
N LEU A 25 -0.51 0.69 -6.33
CA LEU A 25 -0.34 2.12 -6.09
C LEU A 25 1.14 2.50 -6.20
N GLY A 26 1.52 2.93 -7.39
CA GLY A 26 2.86 3.40 -7.70
C GLY A 26 3.12 4.85 -7.28
N ALA A 27 4.16 5.44 -7.87
CA ALA A 27 4.50 6.83 -7.65
C ALA A 27 3.48 7.78 -8.30
N ASP A 28 3.05 7.50 -9.55
CA ASP A 28 2.20 8.39 -10.34
C ASP A 28 0.79 7.82 -10.58
N HIS A 29 0.68 6.49 -10.69
CA HIS A 29 -0.53 5.82 -11.10
C HIS A 29 -1.08 4.90 -10.02
N LEU A 30 -2.42 4.76 -10.03
CA LEU A 30 -3.12 3.65 -9.41
C LEU A 30 -3.60 2.73 -10.53
N THR A 31 -3.19 1.46 -10.52
CA THR A 31 -3.69 0.46 -11.46
C THR A 31 -4.49 -0.59 -10.71
N MET A 32 -5.73 -0.80 -11.12
CA MET A 32 -6.58 -1.86 -10.60
C MET A 32 -6.81 -2.94 -11.66
N ALA A 33 -6.53 -4.18 -11.30
CA ALA A 33 -6.81 -5.35 -12.12
C ALA A 33 -7.74 -6.29 -11.36
N ILE A 34 -8.84 -6.73 -11.99
CA ILE A 34 -9.74 -7.73 -11.44
C ILE A 34 -9.65 -8.98 -12.32
N TYR A 35 -9.56 -10.14 -11.69
CA TYR A 35 -9.33 -11.40 -12.37
C TYR A 35 -10.07 -12.56 -11.70
N ARG A 36 -10.30 -13.62 -12.49
CA ARG A 36 -10.86 -14.91 -12.06
C ARG A 36 -10.00 -16.01 -12.64
N SER A 37 -9.57 -16.97 -11.82
CA SER A 37 -8.72 -18.10 -12.27
C SER A 37 -7.52 -17.67 -13.12
N GLY A 38 -6.87 -16.54 -12.76
CA GLY A 38 -5.72 -15.97 -13.48
C GLY A 38 -6.03 -15.24 -14.78
N GLN A 39 -7.31 -15.20 -15.20
CA GLN A 39 -7.75 -14.48 -16.39
C GLN A 39 -8.22 -13.07 -16.00
N PRO A 40 -7.71 -12.01 -16.64
CA PRO A 40 -8.16 -10.66 -16.36
C PRO A 40 -9.60 -10.45 -16.87
N LEU A 41 -10.45 -9.89 -16.01
CA LEU A 41 -11.81 -9.47 -16.32
C LEU A 41 -11.91 -7.96 -16.50
N PHE A 42 -11.09 -7.20 -15.77
CA PHE A 42 -11.13 -5.76 -15.76
C PHE A 42 -9.74 -5.19 -15.50
N LEU A 43 -9.43 -4.09 -16.16
CA LEU A 43 -8.20 -3.33 -15.95
C LEU A 43 -8.49 -1.85 -16.09
N ARG A 44 -8.08 -1.08 -15.08
CA ARG A 44 -8.16 0.39 -15.10
C ARG A 44 -6.90 0.98 -14.50
N THR A 45 -6.39 2.03 -15.15
CA THR A 45 -5.29 2.84 -14.64
C THR A 45 -5.76 4.29 -14.49
N VAL A 46 -5.49 4.88 -13.34
CA VAL A 46 -5.78 6.27 -13.02
C VAL A 46 -4.45 6.98 -12.79
N SER A 47 -4.21 8.03 -13.57
CA SER A 47 -2.99 8.84 -13.48
C SER A 47 -3.13 9.93 -12.41
N ASN A 48 -2.00 10.42 -11.91
CA ASN A 48 -1.91 11.55 -10.99
C ASN A 48 -2.60 11.30 -9.62
N VAL A 49 -2.67 10.04 -9.21
CA VAL A 49 -3.22 9.58 -7.92
C VAL A 49 -2.16 8.90 -7.06
N GLY A 50 -1.01 8.57 -7.65
CA GLY A 50 0.08 7.89 -6.97
C GLY A 50 0.69 8.70 -5.82
N GLY A 51 1.62 8.07 -5.09
CA GLY A 51 2.23 8.66 -3.89
C GLY A 51 3.05 9.92 -4.13
N ALA A 52 3.54 10.14 -5.36
CA ALA A 52 4.25 11.36 -5.73
C ALA A 52 3.35 12.60 -5.66
N LYS A 53 2.04 12.45 -5.87
CA LYS A 53 1.09 13.56 -5.73
C LYS A 53 1.07 14.12 -4.30
N ALA A 54 1.03 13.23 -3.29
CA ALA A 54 1.14 13.66 -1.89
C ALA A 54 2.50 14.29 -1.59
N THR A 55 3.59 13.70 -2.13
CA THR A 55 4.95 14.23 -1.93
C THR A 55 5.11 15.62 -2.53
N SER A 56 4.64 15.87 -3.77
CA SER A 56 4.71 17.21 -4.38
C SER A 56 3.92 18.25 -3.59
N THR A 57 2.75 17.89 -3.08
CA THR A 57 1.96 18.81 -2.24
C THR A 57 2.68 19.15 -0.93
N ILE A 58 3.39 18.18 -0.32
CA ILE A 58 4.20 18.43 0.87
C ILE A 58 5.40 19.32 0.54
N THR A 59 6.10 19.05 -0.58
CA THR A 59 7.21 19.87 -1.10
C THR A 59 6.78 21.32 -1.25
N GLU A 60 5.67 21.57 -1.92
CA GLU A 60 5.13 22.92 -2.15
C GLU A 60 4.71 23.59 -0.84
N SER A 61 3.99 22.89 0.03
CA SER A 61 3.41 23.45 1.26
C SER A 61 4.45 23.76 2.34
N LEU A 62 5.52 22.96 2.41
CA LEU A 62 6.55 23.09 3.43
C LEU A 62 7.89 23.63 2.88
N SER A 63 7.95 23.95 1.58
CA SER A 63 9.18 24.39 0.88
C SER A 63 10.36 23.44 1.11
N LEU A 64 10.10 22.12 1.06
CA LEU A 64 11.10 21.08 1.26
C LEU A 64 11.61 20.54 -0.08
N GLU A 65 12.82 19.97 -0.09
CA GLU A 65 13.30 19.14 -1.16
C GLU A 65 12.45 17.85 -1.27
N THR A 66 12.32 17.30 -2.48
CA THR A 66 11.45 16.14 -2.75
C THR A 66 11.79 14.93 -1.88
N ASP A 67 13.10 14.65 -1.70
CA ASP A 67 13.54 13.52 -0.88
C ASP A 67 13.20 13.71 0.59
N SER A 68 13.35 14.94 1.10
CA SER A 68 12.97 15.29 2.47
C SER A 68 11.47 15.20 2.69
N ALA A 69 10.67 15.66 1.73
CA ALA A 69 9.21 15.55 1.75
C ALA A 69 8.74 14.08 1.73
N GLU A 70 9.39 13.24 0.91
CA GLU A 70 9.10 11.80 0.86
C GLU A 70 9.44 11.09 2.17
N GLN A 71 10.60 11.40 2.76
CA GLN A 71 10.99 10.85 4.07
C GLN A 71 10.01 11.29 5.16
N LEU A 72 9.65 12.56 5.21
CA LEU A 72 8.71 13.10 6.19
C LEU A 72 7.31 12.46 6.03
N LYS A 73 6.82 12.31 4.80
CA LYS A 73 5.57 11.60 4.49
C LYS A 73 5.57 10.19 5.06
N ARG A 74 6.64 9.41 4.81
CA ARG A 74 6.78 8.03 5.29
C ARG A 74 6.87 7.94 6.80
N ALA A 75 7.65 8.83 7.42
CA ALA A 75 7.80 8.87 8.87
C ALA A 75 6.49 9.26 9.58
N THR A 76 5.66 10.11 8.95
CA THR A 76 4.40 10.58 9.52
C THR A 76 3.25 9.57 9.31
N GLY A 77 3.13 8.96 8.12
CA GLY A 77 1.97 8.15 7.77
C GLY A 77 0.66 8.95 7.78
N LEU A 78 -0.47 8.26 7.90
CA LEU A 78 -1.80 8.90 7.98
C LEU A 78 -2.13 9.42 9.38
N ASN A 79 -1.57 8.82 10.43
CA ASN A 79 -1.95 9.04 11.83
C ASN A 79 -0.86 9.74 12.67
N GLY A 80 0.24 10.13 12.05
CA GLY A 80 1.44 10.62 12.75
C GLY A 80 2.39 9.47 13.16
N PRO A 81 3.61 9.81 13.60
CA PRO A 81 4.55 8.82 14.06
C PRO A 81 3.96 8.02 15.23
N PRO A 82 4.25 6.70 15.32
CA PRO A 82 3.80 5.91 16.44
C PRO A 82 4.32 6.52 17.75
N PRO A 83 3.53 6.48 18.84
CA PRO A 83 4.01 6.95 20.13
C PRO A 83 5.28 6.19 20.48
N LEU A 84 6.32 6.92 20.91
CA LEU A 84 7.54 6.33 21.44
C LEU A 84 7.17 5.52 22.68
N VAL A 85 6.98 4.22 22.52
CA VAL A 85 6.90 3.30 23.65
C VAL A 85 8.30 3.23 24.20
N ALA A 86 8.55 3.96 25.29
CA ALA A 86 9.77 3.77 26.04
C ALA A 86 9.84 2.30 26.45
N PRO A 87 10.98 1.60 26.23
CA PRO A 87 11.10 0.24 26.74
C PRO A 87 10.85 0.30 28.24
N LEU A 88 9.96 -0.57 28.75
CA LEU A 88 9.74 -0.74 30.16
C LEU A 88 11.07 -1.14 30.80
N ALA A 89 11.85 -0.17 31.22
CA ALA A 89 12.99 -0.40 32.08
C ALA A 89 12.43 -0.79 33.45
N GLU A 90 12.40 -2.08 33.71
CA GLU A 90 12.34 -2.60 35.07
C GLU A 90 13.62 -2.17 35.79
N SER A 91 13.64 -0.97 36.34
CA SER A 91 14.58 -0.58 37.38
C SER A 91 14.09 0.69 38.06
N SER A 92 13.51 0.47 39.22
CA SER A 92 13.06 1.46 40.17
C SER A 92 14.22 2.18 40.89
N VAL A 93 14.89 3.17 40.26
CA VAL A 93 15.83 4.03 41.00
C VAL A 93 15.85 5.49 40.53
N PHE A 94 15.08 5.92 39.54
CA PHE A 94 15.06 7.33 39.11
C PHE A 94 13.66 7.95 39.13
N ALA A 95 13.13 8.12 40.36
CA ALA A 95 11.85 8.80 40.60
C ALA A 95 12.00 10.35 40.69
N SER A 96 12.83 10.97 39.87
CA SER A 96 13.03 12.44 39.97
C SER A 96 13.40 13.10 38.62
N LEU A 97 13.10 12.49 37.48
CA LEU A 97 13.17 13.19 36.20
C LEU A 97 11.79 13.64 35.77
N PRO A 98 11.63 14.87 35.22
CA PRO A 98 10.36 15.30 34.67
C PRO A 98 9.93 14.30 33.58
N ALA A 99 8.65 13.91 33.60
CA ALA A 99 8.07 12.99 32.61
C ALA A 99 8.47 13.42 31.21
N PRO A 100 8.88 12.48 30.31
CA PRO A 100 9.14 12.80 28.94
C PRO A 100 7.90 13.48 28.37
N VAL A 101 8.05 14.73 27.94
CA VAL A 101 6.99 15.48 27.26
C VAL A 101 6.56 14.63 26.08
N ALA A 102 5.29 14.21 26.06
CA ALA A 102 4.72 13.56 24.89
C ALA A 102 5.08 14.42 23.67
N PRO A 103 5.57 13.83 22.55
CA PRO A 103 5.94 14.60 21.39
C PRO A 103 4.71 15.42 20.97
N THR A 104 4.76 16.72 21.23
CA THR A 104 3.82 17.66 20.63
C THR A 104 3.94 17.41 19.15
N GLN A 105 2.82 17.09 18.49
CA GLN A 105 2.81 16.95 17.02
C GLN A 105 3.24 18.32 16.47
N ASP A 106 4.53 18.41 16.15
CA ASP A 106 5.12 19.64 15.63
C ASP A 106 4.39 20.09 14.38
N GLY A 107 4.38 21.39 14.13
CA GLY A 107 3.65 21.97 12.98
C GLY A 107 3.84 21.24 11.65
N PRO A 108 5.06 20.77 11.27
CA PRO A 108 5.31 19.99 10.08
C PRO A 108 4.53 18.66 10.02
N THR A 109 4.46 17.92 11.12
CA THR A 109 3.72 16.64 11.20
C THR A 109 2.22 16.86 10.96
N LYS A 110 1.62 17.87 11.59
CA LYS A 110 0.20 18.22 11.36
C LYS A 110 -0.06 18.64 9.92
N ALA A 111 0.84 19.41 9.33
CA ALA A 111 0.74 19.81 7.93
C ALA A 111 0.79 18.60 6.99
N VAL A 112 1.69 17.64 7.23
CA VAL A 112 1.75 16.40 6.44
C VAL A 112 0.45 15.60 6.60
N ILE A 113 -0.05 15.41 7.81
CA ILE A 113 -1.31 14.69 8.07
C ILE A 113 -2.48 15.35 7.32
N SER A 114 -2.55 16.69 7.29
CA SER A 114 -3.59 17.41 6.56
C SER A 114 -3.52 17.29 5.04
N ILE A 115 -2.36 16.90 4.49
CA ILE A 115 -2.13 16.64 3.07
C ILE A 115 -2.38 15.17 2.73
N VAL A 116 -1.83 14.24 3.51
CA VAL A 116 -1.89 12.82 3.18
C VAL A 116 -3.28 12.22 3.38
N ASN A 117 -4.08 12.74 4.31
CA ASN A 117 -5.43 12.24 4.54
C ASN A 117 -6.39 12.50 3.37
N PRO A 118 -6.51 13.72 2.80
CA PRO A 118 -7.29 13.97 1.59
C PRO A 118 -6.80 13.16 0.39
N TRP A 119 -5.48 13.01 0.21
CA TRP A 119 -4.91 12.17 -0.82
C TRP A 119 -5.34 10.70 -0.65
N ALA A 120 -5.25 10.15 0.55
CA ALA A 120 -5.70 8.79 0.84
C ALA A 120 -7.20 8.60 0.59
N SER A 121 -8.03 9.62 0.89
CA SER A 121 -9.46 9.62 0.53
C SER A 121 -9.68 9.52 -0.98
N THR A 122 -8.85 10.23 -1.77
CA THR A 122 -8.89 10.14 -3.24
C THR A 122 -8.53 8.74 -3.72
N VAL A 123 -7.47 8.13 -3.15
CA VAL A 123 -7.09 6.74 -3.46
C VAL A 123 -8.24 5.78 -3.19
N VAL A 124 -8.86 5.85 -2.02
CA VAL A 124 -10.02 5.00 -1.66
C VAL A 124 -11.20 5.22 -2.60
N ALA A 125 -11.50 6.47 -2.96
CA ALA A 125 -12.57 6.80 -3.89
C ALA A 125 -12.33 6.18 -5.28
N GLU A 126 -11.10 6.23 -5.79
CA GLU A 126 -10.77 5.62 -7.09
C GLU A 126 -10.85 4.09 -7.08
N ILE A 127 -10.49 3.44 -5.97
CA ILE A 127 -10.67 2.00 -5.78
C ILE A 127 -12.19 1.70 -5.79
N ARG A 128 -13.00 2.44 -5.03
CA ARG A 128 -14.46 2.26 -4.95
C ARG A 128 -15.10 2.45 -6.32
N ASN A 129 -14.78 3.53 -7.02
CA ASN A 129 -15.29 3.81 -8.36
C ASN A 129 -14.98 2.65 -9.34
N SER A 130 -13.79 2.07 -9.23
CA SER A 130 -13.38 0.94 -10.08
C SER A 130 -14.17 -0.34 -9.77
N LEU A 131 -14.40 -0.61 -8.48
CA LEU A 131 -15.22 -1.75 -8.04
C LEU A 131 -16.69 -1.59 -8.46
N ASP A 132 -17.25 -0.40 -8.35
CA ASP A 132 -18.64 -0.13 -8.72
C ASP A 132 -18.84 -0.23 -10.23
N TYR A 133 -17.88 0.26 -11.01
CA TYR A 133 -17.89 0.07 -12.45
C TYR A 133 -17.80 -1.42 -12.82
N PHE A 134 -16.91 -2.18 -12.17
CA PHE A 134 -16.82 -3.62 -12.40
C PHE A 134 -18.14 -4.34 -12.08
N ARG A 135 -18.77 -4.05 -10.93
CA ARG A 135 -20.05 -4.65 -10.53
C ARG A 135 -21.16 -4.37 -11.56
N SER A 136 -21.23 -3.14 -12.07
CA SER A 136 -22.23 -2.77 -13.07
C SER A 136 -22.01 -3.47 -14.41
N SER A 137 -20.74 -3.72 -14.79
CA SER A 137 -20.37 -4.37 -16.05
C SER A 137 -20.39 -5.91 -15.97
N HIS A 138 -20.34 -6.49 -14.76
CA HIS A 138 -20.30 -7.93 -14.52
C HIS A 138 -21.33 -8.35 -13.45
N PRO A 139 -22.63 -8.31 -13.76
CA PRO A 139 -23.69 -8.67 -12.82
C PRO A 139 -23.46 -10.07 -12.22
N GLY A 140 -23.62 -10.19 -10.92
CA GLY A 140 -23.43 -11.46 -10.20
C GLY A 140 -21.98 -11.81 -9.86
N SER A 141 -20.99 -10.98 -10.25
CA SER A 141 -19.58 -11.14 -9.87
C SER A 141 -19.24 -10.24 -8.68
N THR A 142 -18.77 -10.85 -7.60
CA THR A 142 -18.34 -10.12 -6.40
C THR A 142 -16.84 -10.32 -6.15
N VAL A 143 -16.12 -9.24 -5.91
CA VAL A 143 -14.71 -9.31 -5.53
C VAL A 143 -14.61 -9.77 -4.09
N GLU A 144 -13.93 -10.91 -3.85
CA GLU A 144 -13.82 -11.53 -2.53
C GLU A 144 -12.58 -11.07 -1.76
N ARG A 145 -11.51 -10.67 -2.46
CA ARG A 145 -10.24 -10.22 -1.88
C ARG A 145 -9.60 -9.12 -2.70
N LEU A 146 -8.88 -8.27 -2.01
CA LEU A 146 -8.12 -7.16 -2.57
C LEU A 146 -6.64 -7.29 -2.19
N ALA A 147 -5.78 -7.51 -3.16
CA ALA A 147 -4.34 -7.50 -2.96
C ALA A 147 -3.81 -6.08 -3.17
N LEU A 148 -3.12 -5.52 -2.16
CA LEU A 148 -2.48 -4.22 -2.24
C LEU A 148 -0.99 -4.38 -2.53
N VAL A 149 -0.53 -3.73 -3.58
CA VAL A 149 0.88 -3.74 -4.00
C VAL A 149 1.33 -2.35 -4.41
N GLY A 150 2.63 -2.19 -4.63
CA GLY A 150 3.20 -0.91 -5.02
C GLY A 150 3.74 -0.11 -3.84
N ARG A 151 4.73 0.72 -4.14
CA ARG A 151 5.54 1.41 -3.14
C ARG A 151 4.76 2.36 -2.23
N SER A 152 3.66 2.92 -2.71
CA SER A 152 2.84 3.85 -1.93
C SER A 152 1.94 3.14 -0.92
N MET A 153 1.75 1.82 -1.04
CA MET A 153 1.02 1.01 -0.06
C MET A 153 1.80 0.78 1.24
N ASP A 154 3.10 1.10 1.25
CA ASP A 154 3.93 1.02 2.45
C ASP A 154 3.70 2.22 3.40
N LEU A 155 2.83 3.18 3.04
CA LEU A 155 2.51 4.30 3.91
C LEU A 155 1.68 3.83 5.11
N THR A 156 2.20 4.03 6.31
CA THR A 156 1.56 3.62 7.56
C THR A 156 0.14 4.14 7.68
N GLY A 157 -0.81 3.25 7.93
CA GLY A 157 -2.23 3.56 8.07
C GLY A 157 -3.03 3.50 6.75
N LEU A 158 -2.38 3.47 5.58
CA LEU A 158 -3.10 3.44 4.30
C LEU A 158 -3.76 2.09 4.00
N PRO A 159 -3.09 0.93 4.17
CA PRO A 159 -3.72 -0.37 3.97
C PRO A 159 -4.91 -0.60 4.90
N GLU A 160 -4.79 -0.23 6.16
CA GLU A 160 -5.82 -0.34 7.19
C GLU A 160 -7.05 0.52 6.83
N ARG A 161 -6.80 1.74 6.37
CA ARG A 161 -7.85 2.64 5.91
C ARG A 161 -8.59 2.07 4.70
N ILE A 162 -7.87 1.57 3.70
CA ILE A 162 -8.47 0.93 2.53
C ILE A 162 -9.33 -0.27 2.97
N ALA A 163 -8.81 -1.15 3.84
CA ALA A 163 -9.53 -2.30 4.36
C ALA A 163 -10.85 -1.90 5.05
N THR A 164 -10.79 -0.87 5.88
CA THR A 164 -11.96 -0.37 6.62
C THR A 164 -13.01 0.26 5.71
N GLU A 165 -12.58 1.09 4.75
CA GLU A 165 -13.51 1.86 3.92
C GLU A 165 -14.06 1.06 2.73
N ILE A 166 -13.32 0.08 2.21
CA ILE A 166 -13.76 -0.76 1.07
C ILE A 166 -14.58 -1.96 1.54
N ALA A 167 -14.40 -2.40 2.80
CA ALA A 167 -15.09 -3.54 3.41
C ALA A 167 -14.92 -4.87 2.61
N ILE A 168 -13.78 -5.03 1.95
CA ILE A 168 -13.33 -6.27 1.31
C ILE A 168 -12.05 -6.71 2.03
N PRO A 169 -11.86 -8.02 2.32
CA PRO A 169 -10.62 -8.51 2.89
C PRO A 169 -9.40 -8.08 2.08
N VAL A 170 -8.45 -7.40 2.75
CA VAL A 170 -7.23 -6.84 2.15
C VAL A 170 -6.05 -7.71 2.52
N GLU A 171 -5.18 -7.97 1.55
CA GLU A 171 -3.91 -8.67 1.77
C GLU A 171 -2.75 -7.94 1.09
N GLN A 172 -1.57 -8.03 1.70
CA GLN A 172 -0.31 -7.60 1.09
C GLN A 172 0.49 -8.85 0.72
N PRO A 173 0.51 -9.24 -0.57
CA PRO A 173 1.16 -10.48 -0.98
C PRO A 173 2.68 -10.38 -0.86
N ASP A 174 3.31 -11.43 -0.33
CA ASP A 174 4.77 -11.59 -0.37
C ASP A 174 5.19 -11.94 -1.80
N PRO A 175 6.00 -11.11 -2.49
CA PRO A 175 6.42 -11.35 -3.87
C PRO A 175 7.25 -12.62 -4.04
N PHE A 176 7.87 -13.11 -2.97
CA PHE A 176 8.71 -14.30 -2.97
C PHE A 176 7.99 -15.55 -2.47
N ALA A 177 6.71 -15.47 -2.13
CA ALA A 177 5.95 -16.63 -1.66
C ALA A 177 5.93 -17.74 -2.71
N GLY A 178 6.39 -18.94 -2.32
CA GLY A 178 6.44 -20.10 -3.21
C GLY A 178 7.55 -20.09 -4.26
N LEU A 179 8.48 -19.12 -4.20
CA LEU A 179 9.66 -19.11 -5.07
C LEU A 179 10.91 -19.63 -4.34
N PRO A 180 11.78 -20.40 -5.02
CA PRO A 180 13.08 -20.74 -4.49
C PRO A 180 13.97 -19.49 -4.49
N VAL A 181 14.07 -18.82 -3.33
CA VAL A 181 14.91 -17.62 -3.17
C VAL A 181 16.25 -18.02 -2.58
N SER A 182 17.35 -17.61 -3.22
CA SER A 182 18.70 -17.82 -2.69
C SER A 182 18.87 -17.10 -1.34
N SER A 183 19.59 -17.73 -0.41
CA SER A 183 19.94 -17.11 0.88
C SER A 183 20.79 -15.84 0.76
N ARG A 184 21.32 -15.55 -0.44
CA ARG A 184 22.07 -14.33 -0.72
C ARG A 184 21.16 -13.11 -1.04
N VAL A 185 19.87 -13.34 -1.23
CA VAL A 185 18.91 -12.26 -1.49
C VAL A 185 18.50 -11.66 -0.16
N GLU A 186 18.94 -10.44 0.09
CA GLU A 186 18.50 -9.66 1.24
C GLU A 186 17.05 -9.20 1.01
N ARG A 187 16.17 -9.61 1.93
CA ARG A 187 14.74 -9.23 1.85
C ARG A 187 14.52 -7.92 2.58
N GLN A 188 14.13 -6.90 1.84
CA GLN A 188 13.81 -5.56 2.39
C GLN A 188 12.29 -5.35 2.41
N ARG A 189 11.60 -6.05 3.30
CA ARG A 189 10.17 -5.76 3.54
C ARG A 189 10.01 -4.36 4.15
N PRO A 190 9.12 -3.52 3.67
CA PRO A 190 8.02 -3.68 2.70
C PRO A 190 8.39 -3.40 1.24
N GLN A 191 9.63 -2.99 0.92
CA GLN A 191 10.03 -2.55 -0.42
C GLN A 191 9.93 -3.64 -1.50
N ASP A 192 9.85 -4.90 -1.09
CA ASP A 192 9.78 -6.05 -2.00
C ASP A 192 8.50 -6.07 -2.85
N SER A 193 7.42 -5.41 -2.45
CA SER A 193 6.16 -5.35 -3.21
C SER A 193 6.33 -4.74 -4.61
N VAL A 194 7.33 -3.89 -4.80
CA VAL A 194 7.70 -3.31 -6.10
C VAL A 194 8.19 -4.36 -7.09
N LEU A 195 8.76 -5.46 -6.59
CA LEU A 195 9.32 -6.54 -7.41
C LEU A 195 8.24 -7.47 -8.00
N LEU A 196 7.01 -7.44 -7.47
CA LEU A 196 5.94 -8.35 -7.91
C LEU A 196 5.72 -8.33 -9.42
N ALA A 197 5.70 -7.15 -10.03
CA ALA A 197 5.51 -7.04 -11.48
C ALA A 197 6.68 -7.67 -12.25
N ALA A 198 7.92 -7.39 -11.83
CA ALA A 198 9.13 -7.93 -12.46
C ALA A 198 9.22 -9.45 -12.31
N ILE A 199 8.94 -9.97 -11.11
CA ILE A 199 8.89 -11.40 -10.83
C ILE A 199 7.85 -12.09 -11.73
N GLY A 200 6.62 -11.54 -11.80
CA GLY A 200 5.57 -12.10 -12.64
C GLY A 200 5.89 -12.08 -14.13
N LEU A 201 6.65 -11.09 -14.61
CA LEU A 201 7.15 -11.06 -15.99
C LEU A 201 8.23 -12.13 -16.20
N ALA A 202 9.17 -12.26 -15.26
CA ALA A 202 10.27 -13.24 -15.31
C ALA A 202 9.78 -14.70 -15.27
N MET A 203 8.64 -14.96 -14.65
CA MET A 203 8.04 -16.32 -14.58
C MET A 203 7.60 -16.87 -15.95
N GLY A 204 7.65 -16.10 -17.04
CA GLY A 204 7.37 -16.57 -18.39
C GLY A 204 5.92 -17.04 -18.64
N ARG A 205 5.62 -17.49 -19.86
CA ARG A 205 4.33 -18.14 -20.17
C ARG A 205 4.31 -19.55 -19.54
N PRO A 206 3.19 -19.99 -18.96
CA PRO A 206 3.04 -21.40 -18.64
C PRO A 206 3.15 -22.19 -19.96
N ARG A 207 4.01 -23.19 -19.98
CA ARG A 207 4.07 -24.18 -21.06
C ARG A 207 2.87 -25.10 -20.98
#